data_48c73e8d84ced3fc1d42f8feb1e0092e
#
_entry.id   48c73e8d84ced3fc1d42f8feb1e0092e
#
_cell.length_a   1.000
_cell.length_b   1.000
_cell.length_c   1.000
_cell.angle_alpha   90.00
_cell.angle_beta   90.00
_cell.angle_gamma   90.00
#
_symmetry.space_group_name_H-M   'P 1'
#
loop_
_entity.id
_entity.type
_entity.pdbx_description
1 polymer ?
#
loop_
_entity_poly.entity_id
_entity_poly.type
_entity_poly.pdbx_seq_one_letter_code
_entity_poly.pdbx_strand_id
1 'polypeptide(L)'
;VTTYAWMIGARGLLGSAISTAARRRHSWKVLDAEPLPWGGDRLEAAVGREASRLFEAAAGPGDRWVIVWAAGVAVTSSPQSAFDHELAEFQLVVDTIAATIRVSAAERRGTIFFASSAGGIYGGSERPPFDEHTTPAPISPYGRFKLAGETVLRRLADELAITVVLGRIANLYGPGQRLDKMQGLISHLARAQYSPQPASIYVSLDTMRDYIFAKDCGELICDVIARSFEEPEPMTVVKNISSGQAVTIADLLGYFRILAKQHPHVMLGSSAAAALQAHDLRLTSTVWPEVDRRDFTPLPAGIHATMSDLLVAIQAGSTARP
;
A
#
# COMPACT_ATOMS: atom_id res chain seq x y z
N VAL A 1 13.26 -10.42 22.01
CA VAL A 1 13.44 -9.72 20.71
C VAL A 1 12.25 -8.84 20.47
N THR A 2 12.48 -7.53 20.39
CA THR A 2 11.43 -6.55 20.09
C THR A 2 11.63 -5.97 18.68
N THR A 3 10.57 -5.80 17.93
CA THR A 3 10.59 -5.11 16.64
C THR A 3 10.05 -3.69 16.82
N TYR A 4 10.89 -2.70 16.61
CA TYR A 4 10.49 -1.29 16.64
C TYR A 4 10.15 -0.82 15.24
N ALA A 5 8.98 -0.23 15.05
CA ALA A 5 8.47 0.12 13.73
C ALA A 5 8.15 1.61 13.61
N TRP A 6 8.70 2.26 12.59
CA TRP A 6 8.34 3.60 12.18
C TRP A 6 7.47 3.55 10.91
N MET A 7 6.27 4.11 11.01
CA MET A 7 5.27 4.11 9.94
C MET A 7 5.24 5.47 9.24
N ILE A 8 5.89 5.59 8.08
CA ILE A 8 5.81 6.79 7.24
C ILE A 8 4.50 6.70 6.44
N GLY A 9 3.55 7.60 6.70
CA GLY A 9 2.21 7.55 6.13
C GLY A 9 1.17 6.83 7.00
N ALA A 10 1.36 6.78 8.32
CA ALA A 10 0.50 6.11 9.29
C ALA A 10 -1.00 6.48 9.23
N ARG A 11 -1.34 7.69 8.74
CA ARG A 11 -2.73 8.21 8.66
C ARG A 11 -3.49 7.77 7.41
N GLY A 12 -2.81 7.18 6.41
CA GLY A 12 -3.44 6.61 5.23
C GLY A 12 -4.13 5.27 5.53
N LEU A 13 -5.01 4.80 4.64
CA LEU A 13 -5.69 3.51 4.78
C LEU A 13 -4.71 2.36 5.04
N LEU A 14 -3.65 2.25 4.23
CA LEU A 14 -2.64 1.21 4.36
C LEU A 14 -1.83 1.37 5.66
N GLY A 15 -1.29 2.58 5.90
CA GLY A 15 -0.44 2.84 7.06
C GLY A 15 -1.18 2.63 8.38
N SER A 16 -2.46 3.01 8.45
CA SER A 16 -3.34 2.76 9.60
C SER A 16 -3.58 1.26 9.80
N ALA A 17 -3.83 0.51 8.72
CA ALA A 17 -4.03 -0.94 8.79
C ALA A 17 -2.77 -1.66 9.29
N ILE A 18 -1.59 -1.33 8.75
CA ILE A 18 -0.31 -1.91 9.20
C ILE A 18 -0.03 -1.52 10.66
N SER A 19 -0.22 -0.24 11.03
CA SER A 19 -0.02 0.22 12.42
C SER A 19 -0.92 -0.54 13.39
N THR A 20 -2.18 -0.77 13.02
CA THR A 20 -3.14 -1.53 13.84
C THR A 20 -2.71 -2.99 13.97
N ALA A 21 -2.29 -3.64 12.89
CA ALA A 21 -1.80 -5.01 12.90
C ALA A 21 -0.52 -5.15 13.74
N ALA A 22 0.41 -4.20 13.61
CA ALA A 22 1.66 -4.16 14.35
C ALA A 22 1.41 -4.00 15.87
N ARG A 23 0.54 -3.07 16.28
CA ARG A 23 0.20 -2.83 17.70
C ARG A 23 -0.47 -4.02 18.40
N ARG A 24 -1.08 -4.95 17.65
CA ARG A 24 -1.65 -6.20 18.20
C ARG A 24 -0.61 -7.28 18.46
N ARG A 25 0.61 -7.11 18.00
CA ARG A 25 1.71 -8.07 18.17
C ARG A 25 2.53 -7.71 19.40
N HIS A 26 2.59 -8.59 20.38
CA HIS A 26 3.32 -8.34 21.64
C HIS A 26 4.81 -8.01 21.45
N SER A 27 5.41 -8.56 20.38
CA SER A 27 6.82 -8.33 20.05
C SER A 27 7.07 -7.05 19.23
N TRP A 28 6.03 -6.27 18.93
CA TRP A 28 6.16 -5.05 18.13
C TRP A 28 5.86 -3.80 18.94
N LYS A 29 6.65 -2.76 18.71
CA LYS A 29 6.43 -1.41 19.25
C LYS A 29 6.42 -0.40 18.11
N VAL A 30 5.27 0.18 17.84
CA VAL A 30 5.14 1.23 16.83
C VAL A 30 5.53 2.55 17.47
N LEU A 31 6.51 3.25 16.87
CA LEU A 31 6.94 4.58 17.31
C LEU A 31 5.78 5.57 17.15
N ASP A 32 5.62 6.39 18.18
CA ASP A 32 4.79 7.59 18.10
C ASP A 32 5.63 8.72 17.48
N ALA A 33 5.67 8.71 16.13
CA ALA A 33 6.49 9.60 15.34
C ALA A 33 5.70 10.86 14.96
N GLU A 34 6.39 11.99 15.00
CA GLU A 34 5.81 13.26 14.54
C GLU A 34 5.51 13.22 13.02
N PRO A 35 4.43 13.88 12.57
CA PRO A 35 4.15 14.02 11.15
C PRO A 35 5.31 14.69 10.42
N LEU A 36 5.75 14.10 9.31
CA LEU A 36 6.80 14.70 8.50
C LEU A 36 6.31 15.99 7.81
N PRO A 37 7.12 17.06 7.84
CA PRO A 37 6.78 18.36 7.24
C PRO A 37 7.10 18.34 5.73
N TRP A 38 6.29 17.63 4.95
CA TRP A 38 6.42 17.51 3.49
C TRP A 38 6.46 18.88 2.80
N GLY A 39 7.20 19.02 1.73
CA GLY A 39 7.33 20.24 0.93
C GLY A 39 8.15 21.36 1.59
N GLY A 40 8.88 21.07 2.65
CA GLY A 40 9.60 22.10 3.40
C GLY A 40 11.05 21.77 3.75
N ASP A 41 11.85 22.82 3.99
CA ASP A 41 13.28 22.73 4.34
C ASP A 41 13.57 21.95 5.63
N ARG A 42 12.53 21.67 6.42
CA ARG A 42 12.65 20.92 7.68
C ARG A 42 12.47 19.41 7.53
N LEU A 43 12.19 18.92 6.32
CA LEU A 43 11.92 17.49 6.08
C LEU A 43 13.13 16.63 6.44
N GLU A 44 14.32 16.97 5.95
CA GLU A 44 15.55 16.24 6.21
C GLU A 44 15.83 16.12 7.73
N ALA A 45 15.81 17.25 8.43
CA ALA A 45 16.05 17.28 9.88
C ALA A 45 14.98 16.46 10.67
N ALA A 46 13.71 16.48 10.24
CA ALA A 46 12.66 15.69 10.85
C ALA A 46 12.87 14.19 10.64
N VAL A 47 13.21 13.79 9.41
CA VAL A 47 13.53 12.39 9.08
C VAL A 47 14.72 11.88 9.89
N GLY A 48 15.81 12.66 9.95
CA GLY A 48 17.01 12.29 10.73
C GLY A 48 16.69 12.07 12.22
N ARG A 49 15.88 12.94 12.82
CA ARG A 49 15.45 12.76 14.21
C ARG A 49 14.64 11.49 14.43
N GLU A 50 13.63 11.23 13.59
CA GLU A 50 12.77 10.06 13.76
C GLU A 50 13.52 8.75 13.47
N ALA A 51 14.42 8.75 12.50
CA ALA A 51 15.32 7.62 12.22
C ALA A 51 16.25 7.35 13.41
N SER A 52 16.88 8.38 13.99
CA SER A 52 17.73 8.24 15.18
C SER A 52 16.95 7.66 16.36
N ARG A 53 15.76 8.17 16.64
CA ARG A 53 14.86 7.64 17.69
C ARG A 53 14.54 6.16 17.48
N LEU A 54 14.29 5.75 16.22
CA LEU A 54 14.05 4.36 15.87
C LEU A 54 15.25 3.47 16.20
N PHE A 55 16.44 3.88 15.75
CA PHE A 55 17.66 3.09 15.91
C PHE A 55 18.11 3.03 17.36
N GLU A 56 17.97 4.11 18.12
CA GLU A 56 18.18 4.14 19.57
C GLU A 56 17.23 3.20 20.29
N ALA A 57 15.94 3.21 19.95
CA ALA A 57 14.96 2.30 20.54
C ALA A 57 15.28 0.83 20.26
N ALA A 58 15.81 0.52 19.07
CA ALA A 58 16.17 -0.83 18.64
C ALA A 58 17.62 -1.23 18.96
N ALA A 59 18.32 -0.49 19.84
CA ALA A 59 19.73 -0.75 20.17
C ALA A 59 19.95 -1.99 21.07
N GLY A 60 18.90 -2.55 21.64
CA GLY A 60 18.96 -3.72 22.50
C GLY A 60 19.48 -4.99 21.80
N PRO A 61 20.12 -5.92 22.52
CA PRO A 61 20.60 -7.17 21.95
C PRO A 61 19.44 -7.97 21.31
N GLY A 62 19.56 -8.23 20.00
CA GLY A 62 18.56 -8.96 19.23
C GLY A 62 17.34 -8.15 18.83
N ASP A 63 17.20 -6.91 19.27
CA ASP A 63 16.10 -6.03 18.83
C ASP A 63 16.28 -5.65 17.34
N ARG A 64 15.15 -5.35 16.67
CA ARG A 64 15.06 -5.11 15.24
C ARG A 64 14.34 -3.80 14.98
N TRP A 65 14.70 -3.13 13.91
CA TRP A 65 13.97 -1.96 13.45
C TRP A 65 13.27 -2.21 12.10
N VAL A 66 12.17 -1.52 11.90
CA VAL A 66 11.39 -1.55 10.66
C VAL A 66 10.99 -0.14 10.28
N ILE A 67 11.24 0.23 9.04
CA ILE A 67 10.66 1.42 8.42
C ILE A 67 9.63 0.96 7.39
N VAL A 68 8.38 1.38 7.57
CA VAL A 68 7.30 1.10 6.62
C VAL A 68 7.00 2.36 5.84
N TRP A 69 7.25 2.34 4.55
CA TRP A 69 6.84 3.41 3.65
C TRP A 69 5.45 3.14 3.08
N ALA A 70 4.44 3.76 3.65
CA ALA A 70 3.05 3.74 3.21
C ALA A 70 2.55 5.15 2.82
N ALA A 71 3.47 6.12 2.67
CA ALA A 71 3.15 7.48 2.23
C ALA A 71 2.98 7.55 0.71
N GLY A 72 2.20 8.54 0.28
CA GLY A 72 1.98 8.89 -1.12
C GLY A 72 0.77 9.81 -1.25
N VAL A 73 0.96 10.94 -1.94
CA VAL A 73 -0.11 11.92 -2.18
C VAL A 73 -0.63 11.81 -3.60
N ALA A 74 0.27 11.62 -4.57
CA ALA A 74 -0.09 11.49 -5.98
C ALA A 74 -0.93 10.24 -6.23
N VAL A 75 -1.97 10.40 -7.03
CA VAL A 75 -2.91 9.36 -7.45
C VAL A 75 -2.77 9.08 -8.94
N THR A 76 -3.34 7.99 -9.44
CA THR A 76 -3.21 7.58 -10.85
C THR A 76 -3.59 8.66 -11.86
N SER A 77 -4.42 9.63 -11.48
CA SER A 77 -4.83 10.78 -12.29
C SER A 77 -3.95 12.02 -12.10
N SER A 78 -2.95 11.99 -11.23
CA SER A 78 -2.05 13.12 -11.00
C SER A 78 -1.15 13.37 -12.22
N PRO A 79 -0.77 14.64 -12.49
CA PRO A 79 0.16 14.97 -13.56
C PRO A 79 1.58 14.45 -13.25
N GLN A 80 2.41 14.29 -14.28
CA GLN A 80 3.78 13.79 -14.15
C GLN A 80 4.60 14.63 -13.14
N SER A 81 4.47 15.95 -13.15
CA SER A 81 5.19 16.84 -12.24
C SER A 81 4.94 16.57 -10.75
N ALA A 82 3.75 16.08 -10.40
CA ALA A 82 3.45 15.69 -9.02
C ALA A 82 4.24 14.43 -8.62
N PHE A 83 4.42 13.49 -9.53
CA PHE A 83 5.25 12.29 -9.30
C PHE A 83 6.74 12.63 -9.24
N ASP A 84 7.21 13.56 -10.07
CA ASP A 84 8.61 14.00 -10.07
C ASP A 84 8.96 14.67 -8.72
N HIS A 85 8.07 15.50 -8.21
CA HIS A 85 8.22 16.13 -6.89
C HIS A 85 8.21 15.08 -5.76
N GLU A 86 7.22 14.17 -5.78
CA GLU A 86 7.11 13.11 -4.77
C GLU A 86 8.33 12.17 -4.79
N LEU A 87 8.90 11.89 -5.98
CA LEU A 87 10.13 11.10 -6.11
C LEU A 87 11.34 11.82 -5.53
N ALA A 88 11.46 13.12 -5.72
CA ALA A 88 12.54 13.91 -5.15
C ALA A 88 12.48 13.93 -3.61
N GLU A 89 11.29 14.12 -3.03
CA GLU A 89 11.11 14.02 -1.57
C GLU A 89 11.39 12.61 -1.05
N PHE A 90 10.94 11.58 -1.77
CA PHE A 90 11.23 10.19 -1.44
C PHE A 90 12.74 9.94 -1.40
N GLN A 91 13.47 10.40 -2.42
CA GLN A 91 14.93 10.27 -2.48
C GLN A 91 15.60 10.97 -1.29
N LEU A 92 15.21 12.21 -0.99
CA LEU A 92 15.75 12.96 0.17
C LEU A 92 15.54 12.19 1.48
N VAL A 93 14.35 11.62 1.69
CA VAL A 93 14.06 10.83 2.88
C VAL A 93 14.91 9.56 2.94
N VAL A 94 15.06 8.85 1.82
CA VAL A 94 15.87 7.63 1.74
C VAL A 94 17.35 7.94 2.00
N ASP A 95 17.88 9.02 1.42
CA ASP A 95 19.27 9.42 1.62
C ASP A 95 19.55 9.83 3.08
N THR A 96 18.60 10.53 3.71
CA THR A 96 18.69 10.90 5.13
C THR A 96 18.65 9.66 6.03
N ILE A 97 17.78 8.70 5.75
CA ILE A 97 17.74 7.41 6.47
C ILE A 97 19.06 6.68 6.30
N ALA A 98 19.60 6.62 5.08
CA ALA A 98 20.88 5.99 4.78
C ALA A 98 22.04 6.60 5.58
N ALA A 99 22.11 7.92 5.62
CA ALA A 99 23.12 8.64 6.40
C ALA A 99 23.00 8.32 7.90
N THR A 100 21.76 8.27 8.41
CA THR A 100 21.50 7.97 9.83
C THR A 100 21.86 6.52 10.17
N ILE A 101 21.58 5.55 9.29
CA ILE A 101 21.96 4.15 9.46
C ILE A 101 23.49 4.04 9.60
N ARG A 102 24.24 4.69 8.69
CA ARG A 102 25.73 4.65 8.72
C ARG A 102 26.31 5.20 10.03
N VAL A 103 25.72 6.29 10.55
CA VAL A 103 26.20 6.91 11.80
C VAL A 103 25.85 6.06 13.02
N SER A 104 24.68 5.43 13.03
CA SER A 104 24.19 4.63 14.15
C SER A 104 24.70 3.18 14.16
N ALA A 105 25.44 2.75 13.13
CA ALA A 105 25.84 1.36 12.91
C ALA A 105 24.64 0.38 13.05
N ALA A 106 23.49 0.79 12.50
CA ALA A 106 22.22 0.05 12.60
C ALA A 106 22.03 -0.98 11.46
N GLU A 107 23.07 -1.18 10.63
CA GLU A 107 23.05 -2.16 9.55
C GLU A 107 22.74 -3.57 10.08
N ARG A 108 22.20 -4.43 9.25
CA ARG A 108 21.92 -5.86 9.51
C ARG A 108 20.82 -6.15 10.54
N ARG A 109 20.23 -5.14 11.19
CA ARG A 109 19.16 -5.37 12.18
C ARG A 109 17.77 -4.98 11.73
N GLY A 110 17.61 -4.52 10.48
CA GLY A 110 16.36 -3.92 10.09
C GLY A 110 15.90 -4.21 8.70
N THR A 111 14.63 -3.89 8.50
CA THR A 111 13.94 -4.04 7.22
C THR A 111 13.27 -2.73 6.84
N ILE A 112 13.39 -2.33 5.58
CA ILE A 112 12.55 -1.31 4.97
C ILE A 112 11.47 -2.00 4.14
N PHE A 113 10.21 -1.76 4.48
CA PHE A 113 9.07 -2.16 3.66
C PHE A 113 8.59 -0.98 2.82
N PHE A 114 8.51 -1.17 1.52
CA PHE A 114 8.01 -0.17 0.57
C PHE A 114 6.66 -0.60 0.00
N ALA A 115 5.63 0.21 0.22
CA ALA A 115 4.32 0.02 -0.42
C ALA A 115 4.40 0.39 -1.90
N SER A 116 4.74 -0.59 -2.73
CA SER A 116 4.65 -0.55 -4.19
C SER A 116 3.23 -0.91 -4.65
N SER A 117 3.00 -1.07 -5.93
CA SER A 117 1.68 -1.31 -6.51
C SER A 117 1.72 -2.36 -7.61
N ALA A 118 1.00 -3.46 -7.44
CA ALA A 118 0.88 -4.48 -8.48
C ALA A 118 0.27 -3.91 -9.76
N GLY A 119 -0.86 -3.20 -9.66
CA GLY A 119 -1.51 -2.59 -10.82
C GLY A 119 -0.68 -1.53 -11.51
N GLY A 120 0.13 -0.76 -10.74
CA GLY A 120 1.08 0.20 -11.30
C GLY A 120 2.23 -0.46 -12.04
N ILE A 121 2.80 -1.49 -11.47
CA ILE A 121 3.99 -2.19 -11.97
C ILE A 121 3.67 -3.10 -13.16
N TYR A 122 2.58 -3.87 -13.08
CA TYR A 122 2.22 -4.88 -14.07
C TYR A 122 1.24 -4.40 -15.14
N GLY A 123 0.91 -3.10 -15.17
CA GLY A 123 -0.15 -2.56 -16.04
C GLY A 123 0.01 -2.84 -17.52
N GLY A 124 1.22 -3.02 -18.02
CA GLY A 124 1.53 -3.39 -19.41
C GLY A 124 2.20 -4.75 -19.54
N SER A 125 2.31 -5.52 -18.44
CA SER A 125 2.86 -6.88 -18.49
C SER A 125 1.91 -7.83 -19.18
N GLU A 126 2.47 -8.93 -19.72
CA GLU A 126 1.74 -9.94 -20.48
C GLU A 126 1.59 -11.23 -19.67
N ARG A 127 0.56 -12.01 -20.02
CA ARG A 127 0.29 -13.36 -19.48
C ARG A 127 -0.01 -13.42 -17.99
N PRO A 128 -1.14 -12.81 -17.55
CA PRO A 128 -1.62 -12.98 -16.17
C PRO A 128 -2.01 -14.47 -15.89
N PRO A 129 -1.97 -14.92 -14.63
CA PRO A 129 -1.76 -14.14 -13.42
C PRO A 129 -0.30 -13.71 -13.26
N PHE A 130 -0.09 -12.49 -12.72
CA PHE A 130 1.24 -11.93 -12.50
C PHE A 130 1.79 -12.34 -11.13
N ASP A 131 3.04 -12.78 -11.12
CA ASP A 131 3.82 -13.11 -9.93
C ASP A 131 5.02 -12.17 -9.76
N GLU A 132 5.85 -12.44 -8.78
CA GLU A 132 7.03 -11.64 -8.47
C GLU A 132 8.14 -11.74 -9.54
N HIS A 133 8.12 -12.79 -10.38
CA HIS A 133 9.06 -12.99 -11.49
C HIS A 133 8.59 -12.30 -12.77
N THR A 134 7.33 -11.85 -12.82
CA THR A 134 6.78 -11.14 -13.97
C THR A 134 7.54 -9.83 -14.21
N THR A 135 8.01 -9.65 -15.43
CA THR A 135 8.73 -8.43 -15.83
C THR A 135 7.86 -7.19 -15.67
N PRO A 136 8.30 -6.19 -14.92
CA PRO A 136 7.59 -4.93 -14.79
C PRO A 136 7.41 -4.22 -16.13
N ALA A 137 6.19 -3.75 -16.41
CA ALA A 137 5.87 -2.96 -17.58
C ALA A 137 4.87 -1.83 -17.24
N PRO A 138 5.29 -0.78 -16.50
CA PRO A 138 4.41 0.29 -16.07
C PRO A 138 3.97 1.15 -17.25
N ILE A 139 2.66 1.28 -17.48
CA ILE A 139 2.08 2.10 -18.54
C ILE A 139 1.65 3.50 -18.05
N SER A 140 1.48 3.68 -16.75
CA SER A 140 1.04 4.95 -16.16
C SER A 140 2.20 5.72 -15.50
N PRO A 141 2.10 7.06 -15.33
CA PRO A 141 3.05 7.85 -14.55
C PRO A 141 3.19 7.31 -13.11
N TYR A 142 2.09 6.93 -12.50
CA TYR A 142 2.06 6.30 -11.17
C TYR A 142 2.88 5.01 -11.11
N GLY A 143 2.72 4.13 -12.10
CA GLY A 143 3.48 2.87 -12.18
C GLY A 143 4.99 3.12 -12.36
N ARG A 144 5.37 4.09 -13.21
CA ARG A 144 6.77 4.49 -13.37
C ARG A 144 7.37 5.05 -12.09
N PHE A 145 6.63 5.89 -11.35
CA PHE A 145 7.03 6.38 -10.04
C PHE A 145 7.26 5.22 -9.05
N LYS A 146 6.34 4.26 -8.96
CA LYS A 146 6.51 3.10 -8.07
C LYS A 146 7.74 2.27 -8.42
N LEU A 147 8.00 2.03 -9.71
CA LEU A 147 9.18 1.31 -10.17
C LEU A 147 10.47 2.08 -9.90
N ALA A 148 10.47 3.40 -10.06
CA ALA A 148 11.60 4.25 -9.68
C ALA A 148 11.90 4.15 -8.18
N GLY A 149 10.88 4.17 -7.33
CA GLY A 149 11.03 3.97 -5.88
C GLY A 149 11.59 2.59 -5.53
N GLU A 150 11.14 1.52 -6.20
CA GLU A 150 11.73 0.18 -6.05
C GLU A 150 13.24 0.20 -6.41
N THR A 151 13.61 0.93 -7.48
CA THR A 151 15.02 1.04 -7.93
C THR A 151 15.89 1.76 -6.91
N VAL A 152 15.39 2.86 -6.33
CA VAL A 152 16.10 3.61 -5.28
C VAL A 152 16.39 2.71 -4.08
N LEU A 153 15.40 1.95 -3.63
CA LEU A 153 15.55 1.09 -2.45
C LEU A 153 16.43 -0.14 -2.71
N ARG A 154 16.45 -0.68 -3.94
CA ARG A 154 17.39 -1.75 -4.31
C ARG A 154 18.83 -1.27 -4.16
N ARG A 155 19.15 -0.07 -4.67
CA ARG A 155 20.50 0.52 -4.51
C ARG A 155 20.85 0.71 -3.04
N LEU A 156 19.90 1.22 -2.24
CA LEU A 156 20.11 1.37 -0.79
C LEU A 156 20.40 0.02 -0.11
N ALA A 157 19.66 -1.03 -0.46
CA ALA A 157 19.87 -2.37 0.08
C ALA A 157 21.28 -2.89 -0.22
N ASP A 158 21.74 -2.73 -1.46
CA ASP A 158 23.07 -3.14 -1.90
C ASP A 158 24.20 -2.35 -1.19
N GLU A 159 23.99 -1.03 -1.01
CA GLU A 159 24.98 -0.15 -0.38
C GLU A 159 25.15 -0.38 1.13
N LEU A 160 24.07 -0.68 1.83
CA LEU A 160 24.06 -0.76 3.30
C LEU A 160 23.93 -2.20 3.83
N ALA A 161 23.83 -3.19 2.96
CA ALA A 161 23.58 -4.58 3.35
C ALA A 161 22.38 -4.69 4.33
N ILE A 162 21.25 -4.04 4.00
CA ILE A 162 20.00 -4.11 4.75
C ILE A 162 18.91 -4.86 3.96
N THR A 163 17.93 -5.40 4.67
CA THR A 163 16.80 -6.03 4.00
C THR A 163 15.79 -5.00 3.52
N VAL A 164 15.35 -5.15 2.27
CA VAL A 164 14.28 -4.35 1.67
C VAL A 164 13.19 -5.27 1.13
N VAL A 165 11.96 -5.01 1.53
CA VAL A 165 10.78 -5.70 1.02
C VAL A 165 9.96 -4.74 0.15
N LEU A 166 9.87 -5.05 -1.13
CA LEU A 166 9.10 -4.32 -2.14
C LEU A 166 7.72 -4.96 -2.28
N GLY A 167 6.76 -4.47 -1.50
CA GLY A 167 5.40 -5.01 -1.47
C GLY A 167 4.56 -4.48 -2.63
N ARG A 168 4.33 -5.27 -3.67
CA ARG A 168 3.43 -4.94 -4.79
C ARG A 168 2.00 -5.27 -4.40
N ILE A 169 1.29 -4.24 -3.95
CA ILE A 169 -0.03 -4.38 -3.34
C ILE A 169 -1.13 -4.38 -4.41
N ALA A 170 -2.10 -5.30 -4.28
CA ALA A 170 -3.32 -5.37 -5.07
C ALA A 170 -4.23 -4.15 -4.82
N ASN A 171 -5.47 -4.16 -5.34
CA ASN A 171 -6.41 -3.06 -5.10
C ASN A 171 -6.87 -3.07 -3.64
N LEU A 172 -6.27 -2.16 -2.86
CA LEU A 172 -6.56 -2.01 -1.44
C LEU A 172 -7.92 -1.34 -1.25
N TYR A 173 -8.74 -1.88 -0.34
CA TYR A 173 -10.03 -1.31 0.02
C TYR A 173 -10.38 -1.58 1.48
N GLY A 174 -11.29 -0.80 2.04
CA GLY A 174 -11.76 -1.02 3.41
C GLY A 174 -12.29 0.25 4.09
N PRO A 175 -12.74 0.13 5.34
CA PRO A 175 -13.13 1.27 6.17
C PRO A 175 -12.03 2.32 6.32
N GLY A 176 -12.41 3.60 6.35
CA GLY A 176 -11.47 4.70 6.51
C GLY A 176 -10.77 5.17 5.23
N GLN A 177 -11.16 4.65 4.06
CA GLN A 177 -10.62 5.13 2.78
C GLN A 177 -11.08 6.58 2.50
N ARG A 178 -10.14 7.42 2.07
CA ARG A 178 -10.43 8.81 1.73
C ARG A 178 -11.15 8.90 0.38
N LEU A 179 -12.30 9.57 0.35
CA LEU A 179 -13.13 9.73 -0.84
C LEU A 179 -12.82 10.99 -1.65
N ASP A 180 -12.00 11.89 -1.12
CA ASP A 180 -11.47 13.05 -1.82
C ASP A 180 -10.34 12.71 -2.80
N LYS A 181 -9.76 11.50 -2.68
CA LYS A 181 -8.82 10.96 -3.66
C LYS A 181 -9.58 10.06 -4.65
N MET A 182 -9.47 10.33 -5.93
CA MET A 182 -10.11 9.57 -7.03
C MET A 182 -9.50 8.16 -7.18
N GLN A 183 -9.50 7.38 -6.10
CA GLN A 183 -9.00 6.00 -6.04
C GLN A 183 -9.99 5.10 -5.31
N GLY A 184 -10.01 3.83 -5.70
CA GLY A 184 -10.80 2.81 -4.99
C GLY A 184 -12.23 2.70 -5.47
N LEU A 185 -12.45 1.90 -6.53
CA LEU A 185 -13.77 1.66 -7.12
C LEU A 185 -14.79 1.21 -6.06
N ILE A 186 -14.41 0.33 -5.13
CA ILE A 186 -15.31 -0.15 -4.07
C ILE A 186 -15.85 1.01 -3.23
N SER A 187 -15.01 1.98 -2.84
CA SER A 187 -15.47 3.14 -2.06
C SER A 187 -16.36 4.08 -2.87
N HIS A 188 -16.07 4.27 -4.16
CA HIS A 188 -16.96 5.04 -5.04
C HIS A 188 -18.33 4.37 -5.22
N LEU A 189 -18.35 3.06 -5.42
CA LEU A 189 -19.60 2.28 -5.49
C LEU A 189 -20.38 2.33 -4.16
N ALA A 190 -19.68 2.20 -3.03
CA ALA A 190 -20.29 2.33 -1.71
C ALA A 190 -20.92 3.73 -1.49
N ARG A 191 -20.20 4.78 -1.88
CA ARG A 191 -20.71 6.17 -1.80
C ARG A 191 -21.94 6.37 -2.67
N ALA A 192 -21.96 5.82 -3.89
CA ALA A 192 -23.10 5.94 -4.79
C ALA A 192 -24.38 5.29 -4.27
N GLN A 193 -24.29 4.38 -3.29
CA GLN A 193 -25.49 3.83 -2.62
C GLN A 193 -26.20 4.86 -1.74
N TYR A 194 -25.49 5.88 -1.27
CA TYR A 194 -25.98 6.90 -0.33
C TYR A 194 -25.99 8.31 -0.93
N SER A 195 -25.76 8.43 -2.24
CA SER A 195 -25.65 9.70 -2.96
C SER A 195 -26.55 9.68 -4.21
N PRO A 196 -27.13 10.81 -4.60
CA PRO A 196 -27.82 10.91 -5.89
C PRO A 196 -26.87 10.86 -7.09
N GLN A 197 -25.55 10.96 -6.87
CA GLN A 197 -24.55 10.94 -7.93
C GLN A 197 -24.10 9.50 -8.22
N PRO A 198 -24.10 9.05 -9.48
CA PRO A 198 -23.64 7.71 -9.85
C PRO A 198 -22.12 7.58 -9.70
N ALA A 199 -21.66 6.36 -9.42
CA ALA A 199 -20.27 6.01 -9.58
C ALA A 199 -19.95 5.82 -11.08
N SER A 200 -18.93 6.51 -11.58
CA SER A 200 -18.48 6.35 -12.97
C SER A 200 -17.52 5.18 -13.09
N ILE A 201 -17.77 4.31 -14.07
CA ILE A 201 -16.91 3.18 -14.42
C ILE A 201 -16.40 3.41 -15.83
N TYR A 202 -15.07 3.46 -15.97
CA TYR A 202 -14.39 3.79 -17.23
C TYR A 202 -13.69 2.58 -17.87
N VAL A 203 -13.80 1.40 -17.27
CA VAL A 203 -13.25 0.15 -17.80
C VAL A 203 -14.39 -0.81 -18.16
N SER A 204 -14.10 -1.81 -18.99
CA SER A 204 -15.11 -2.82 -19.34
C SER A 204 -15.50 -3.67 -18.14
N LEU A 205 -16.71 -4.22 -18.16
CA LEU A 205 -17.27 -4.97 -17.03
C LEU A 205 -16.56 -6.33 -16.81
N ASP A 206 -15.90 -6.85 -17.82
CA ASP A 206 -15.07 -8.07 -17.76
C ASP A 206 -13.63 -7.81 -17.30
N THR A 207 -13.29 -6.55 -17.00
CA THR A 207 -11.99 -6.18 -16.42
C THR A 207 -11.80 -6.88 -15.07
N MET A 208 -10.67 -7.57 -14.91
CA MET A 208 -10.35 -8.38 -13.73
C MET A 208 -9.43 -7.66 -12.76
N ARG A 209 -9.75 -7.70 -11.47
CA ARG A 209 -8.96 -7.10 -10.39
C ARG A 209 -8.90 -8.01 -9.17
N ASP A 210 -7.73 -8.10 -8.58
CA ASP A 210 -7.56 -8.61 -7.21
C ASP A 210 -7.79 -7.46 -6.23
N TYR A 211 -8.61 -7.72 -5.21
CA TYR A 211 -8.93 -6.78 -4.13
C TYR A 211 -8.47 -7.35 -2.81
N ILE A 212 -7.72 -6.58 -2.03
CA ILE A 212 -7.31 -6.97 -0.68
C ILE A 212 -7.90 -6.03 0.37
N PHE A 213 -8.52 -6.62 1.40
CA PHE A 213 -9.10 -5.86 2.50
C PHE A 213 -8.00 -5.24 3.36
N ALA A 214 -8.15 -3.99 3.76
CA ALA A 214 -7.08 -3.23 4.42
C ALA A 214 -6.56 -3.90 5.69
N LYS A 215 -7.44 -4.48 6.51
CA LYS A 215 -7.05 -5.24 7.70
C LYS A 215 -6.15 -6.42 7.34
N ASP A 216 -6.55 -7.23 6.38
CA ASP A 216 -5.83 -8.44 5.96
C ASP A 216 -4.49 -8.07 5.33
N CYS A 217 -4.47 -6.98 4.54
CA CYS A 217 -3.26 -6.42 3.95
C CYS A 217 -2.26 -6.00 5.04
N GLY A 218 -2.71 -5.31 6.09
CA GLY A 218 -1.87 -4.90 7.20
C GLY A 218 -1.30 -6.09 7.97
N GLU A 219 -2.10 -7.12 8.23
CA GLU A 219 -1.67 -8.34 8.89
C GLU A 219 -0.65 -9.12 8.02
N LEU A 220 -0.92 -9.29 6.72
CA LEU A 220 -0.02 -9.95 5.78
C LEU A 220 1.33 -9.22 5.69
N ILE A 221 1.33 -7.89 5.59
CA ILE A 221 2.58 -7.11 5.53
C ILE A 221 3.41 -7.30 6.81
N CYS A 222 2.78 -7.31 7.99
CA CYS A 222 3.49 -7.59 9.22
C CYS A 222 4.09 -9.00 9.26
N ASP A 223 3.42 -10.02 8.69
CA ASP A 223 3.97 -11.38 8.60
C ASP A 223 5.10 -11.47 7.57
N VAL A 224 4.98 -10.79 6.44
CA VAL A 224 6.04 -10.69 5.44
C VAL A 224 7.30 -10.03 6.02
N ILE A 225 7.14 -8.95 6.79
CA ILE A 225 8.26 -8.31 7.48
C ILE A 225 8.85 -9.25 8.52
N ALA A 226 8.02 -9.93 9.32
CA ALA A 226 8.52 -10.91 10.30
C ALA A 226 9.28 -12.04 9.63
N ARG A 227 8.77 -12.55 8.51
CA ARG A 227 9.43 -13.59 7.70
C ARG A 227 10.78 -13.13 7.14
N SER A 228 10.90 -11.84 6.75
CA SER A 228 12.15 -11.31 6.23
C SER A 228 13.29 -11.34 7.28
N PHE A 229 12.98 -11.33 8.54
CA PHE A 229 13.98 -11.44 9.62
C PHE A 229 14.48 -12.88 9.86
N GLU A 230 13.89 -13.86 9.24
CA GLU A 230 14.30 -15.27 9.32
C GLU A 230 15.36 -15.59 8.27
N GLU A 231 15.55 -14.70 7.28
CA GLU A 231 16.59 -14.84 6.29
C GLU A 231 17.99 -14.62 6.92
N PRO A 232 18.97 -15.48 6.59
CA PRO A 232 20.28 -15.43 7.22
C PRO A 232 21.10 -14.21 6.81
N GLU A 233 20.85 -13.67 5.62
CA GLU A 233 21.55 -12.51 5.08
C GLU A 233 20.56 -11.46 4.59
N PRO A 234 20.98 -10.17 4.65
CA PRO A 234 20.19 -9.09 4.07
C PRO A 234 19.91 -9.30 2.59
N MET A 235 18.69 -8.99 2.16
CA MET A 235 18.26 -9.21 0.79
C MET A 235 17.22 -8.20 0.32
N THR A 236 17.07 -8.08 -0.98
CA THR A 236 15.92 -7.40 -1.59
C THR A 236 14.89 -8.41 -2.05
N VAL A 237 13.69 -8.29 -1.51
CA VAL A 237 12.55 -9.18 -1.83
C VAL A 237 11.45 -8.40 -2.52
N VAL A 238 10.98 -8.89 -3.65
CA VAL A 238 9.68 -8.48 -4.20
C VAL A 238 8.62 -9.44 -3.67
N LYS A 239 7.50 -8.91 -3.21
CA LYS A 239 6.37 -9.70 -2.70
C LYS A 239 5.06 -9.13 -3.21
N ASN A 240 4.26 -9.95 -3.89
CA ASN A 240 2.89 -9.60 -4.19
C ASN A 240 2.04 -9.68 -2.92
N ILE A 241 1.37 -8.59 -2.60
CA ILE A 241 0.45 -8.48 -1.45
C ILE A 241 -0.96 -8.47 -2.01
N SER A 242 -1.57 -9.63 -2.10
CA SER A 242 -2.85 -9.85 -2.79
C SER A 242 -3.71 -10.87 -2.04
N SER A 243 -5.00 -10.91 -2.33
CA SER A 243 -5.87 -11.98 -1.85
C SER A 243 -5.75 -13.25 -2.66
N GLY A 244 -5.23 -13.17 -3.89
CA GLY A 244 -5.22 -14.27 -4.86
C GLY A 244 -6.60 -14.56 -5.46
N GLN A 245 -7.62 -13.73 -5.16
CA GLN A 245 -9.00 -13.91 -5.59
C GLN A 245 -9.44 -12.71 -6.45
N ALA A 246 -9.15 -12.79 -7.73
CA ALA A 246 -9.58 -11.76 -8.67
C ALA A 246 -11.05 -11.95 -9.06
N VAL A 247 -11.74 -10.84 -9.23
CA VAL A 247 -13.12 -10.76 -9.69
C VAL A 247 -13.25 -9.78 -10.85
N THR A 248 -14.29 -9.96 -11.67
CA THR A 248 -14.65 -8.98 -12.69
C THR A 248 -15.35 -7.77 -12.08
N ILE A 249 -15.37 -6.65 -12.81
CA ILE A 249 -16.19 -5.50 -12.40
C ILE A 249 -17.70 -5.88 -12.38
N ALA A 250 -18.13 -6.77 -13.28
CA ALA A 250 -19.51 -7.29 -13.26
C ALA A 250 -19.83 -8.05 -11.95
N ASP A 251 -18.92 -8.93 -11.49
CA ASP A 251 -19.09 -9.64 -10.21
C ASP A 251 -19.15 -8.66 -9.05
N LEU A 252 -18.26 -7.64 -9.06
CA LEU A 252 -18.27 -6.61 -8.03
C LEU A 252 -19.61 -5.86 -7.96
N LEU A 253 -20.17 -5.48 -9.09
CA LEU A 253 -21.53 -4.88 -9.15
C LEU A 253 -22.59 -5.84 -8.67
N GLY A 254 -22.47 -7.15 -8.94
CA GLY A 254 -23.32 -8.20 -8.41
C GLY A 254 -23.33 -8.24 -6.89
N TYR A 255 -22.18 -8.14 -6.24
CA TYR A 255 -22.08 -8.08 -4.78
C TYR A 255 -22.76 -6.83 -4.21
N PHE A 256 -22.54 -5.65 -4.81
CA PHE A 256 -23.24 -4.43 -4.37
C PHE A 256 -24.76 -4.56 -4.49
N ARG A 257 -25.27 -5.14 -5.59
CA ARG A 257 -26.71 -5.39 -5.78
C ARG A 257 -27.29 -6.26 -4.68
N ILE A 258 -26.58 -7.33 -4.30
CA ILE A 258 -27.04 -8.26 -3.25
C ILE A 258 -27.03 -7.55 -1.89
N LEU A 259 -25.98 -6.85 -1.55
CA LEU A 259 -25.80 -6.21 -0.25
C LEU A 259 -26.73 -5.02 -0.05
N ALA A 260 -26.88 -4.18 -1.06
CA ALA A 260 -27.76 -3.00 -1.00
C ALA A 260 -29.24 -3.33 -1.30
N LYS A 261 -29.54 -4.54 -1.78
CA LYS A 261 -30.88 -4.95 -2.26
C LYS A 261 -31.48 -4.04 -3.33
N GLN A 262 -30.63 -3.37 -4.07
CA GLN A 262 -30.99 -2.48 -5.17
C GLN A 262 -29.89 -2.48 -6.25
N HIS A 263 -30.23 -2.02 -7.45
CA HIS A 263 -29.22 -1.88 -8.50
C HIS A 263 -28.20 -0.81 -8.13
N PRO A 264 -26.88 -1.08 -8.30
CA PRO A 264 -25.85 -0.06 -8.11
C PRO A 264 -26.10 1.16 -8.98
N HIS A 265 -26.03 2.35 -8.40
CA HIS A 265 -26.15 3.60 -9.13
C HIS A 265 -24.82 3.90 -9.85
N VAL A 266 -24.70 3.43 -11.09
CA VAL A 266 -23.47 3.51 -11.89
C VAL A 266 -23.73 4.12 -13.27
N MET A 267 -22.72 4.79 -13.78
CA MET A 267 -22.66 5.29 -15.15
C MET A 267 -21.42 4.68 -15.84
N LEU A 268 -21.63 4.01 -16.95
CA LEU A 268 -20.55 3.54 -17.79
C LEU A 268 -20.12 4.68 -18.71
N GLY A 269 -18.83 4.96 -18.73
CA GLY A 269 -18.25 6.03 -19.54
C GLY A 269 -16.95 5.60 -20.22
N SER A 270 -16.43 6.48 -21.08
CA SER A 270 -15.10 6.34 -21.66
C SER A 270 -14.19 7.42 -21.09
N SER A 271 -12.93 7.07 -20.86
CA SER A 271 -11.91 8.02 -20.41
C SER A 271 -10.58 7.67 -21.06
N ALA A 272 -9.81 8.68 -21.45
CA ALA A 272 -8.43 8.46 -21.90
C ALA A 272 -7.56 7.76 -20.85
N ALA A 273 -7.86 7.96 -19.56
CA ALA A 273 -7.20 7.27 -18.47
C ALA A 273 -7.50 5.75 -18.42
N ALA A 274 -8.59 5.30 -19.04
CA ALA A 274 -8.90 3.87 -19.14
C ALA A 274 -7.86 3.11 -19.98
N ALA A 275 -7.29 3.75 -20.98
CA ALA A 275 -6.22 3.18 -21.81
C ALA A 275 -4.90 2.93 -21.02
N LEU A 276 -4.77 3.55 -19.83
CA LEU A 276 -3.65 3.37 -18.91
C LEU A 276 -3.95 2.31 -17.83
N GLN A 277 -4.99 1.52 -18.01
CA GLN A 277 -5.38 0.46 -17.08
C GLN A 277 -5.37 -0.90 -17.79
N ALA A 278 -4.65 -1.85 -17.20
CA ALA A 278 -4.67 -3.23 -17.70
C ALA A 278 -6.10 -3.81 -17.63
N HIS A 279 -6.46 -4.64 -18.59
CA HIS A 279 -7.72 -5.38 -18.60
C HIS A 279 -7.72 -6.48 -17.54
N ASP A 280 -6.64 -7.23 -17.43
CA ASP A 280 -6.48 -8.36 -16.50
C ASP A 280 -5.30 -8.09 -15.55
N LEU A 281 -5.60 -7.97 -14.26
CA LEU A 281 -4.64 -7.83 -13.17
C LEU A 281 -4.87 -8.93 -12.13
N ARG A 282 -5.00 -10.17 -12.59
CA ARG A 282 -4.94 -11.32 -11.70
C ARG A 282 -3.53 -11.48 -11.16
N LEU A 283 -3.44 -11.72 -9.87
CA LEU A 283 -2.18 -11.86 -9.14
C LEU A 283 -2.05 -13.25 -8.52
N THR A 284 -0.82 -13.69 -8.43
CA THR A 284 -0.42 -14.83 -7.61
C THR A 284 0.86 -14.46 -6.86
N SER A 285 1.23 -15.26 -5.88
CA SER A 285 2.48 -15.06 -5.16
C SER A 285 3.21 -16.37 -4.99
N THR A 286 4.51 -16.36 -5.28
CA THR A 286 5.40 -17.51 -5.21
C THR A 286 6.49 -17.33 -4.16
N VAL A 287 6.70 -16.09 -3.70
CA VAL A 287 7.68 -15.75 -2.68
C VAL A 287 7.05 -15.89 -1.30
N TRP A 288 7.65 -16.73 -0.45
CA TRP A 288 7.18 -17.04 0.91
C TRP A 288 5.69 -17.43 0.95
N PRO A 289 5.29 -18.48 0.21
CA PRO A 289 3.88 -18.86 0.08
C PRO A 289 3.23 -19.28 1.39
N GLU A 290 4.02 -19.58 2.42
CA GLU A 290 3.54 -19.89 3.76
C GLU A 290 2.84 -18.72 4.42
N VAL A 291 3.25 -17.47 4.17
CA VAL A 291 2.59 -16.29 4.75
C VAL A 291 1.25 -15.98 4.08
N ASP A 292 1.04 -16.50 2.86
CA ASP A 292 -0.21 -16.33 2.11
C ASP A 292 -1.29 -17.34 2.53
N ARG A 293 -0.93 -18.39 3.30
CA ARG A 293 -1.85 -19.43 3.80
C ARG A 293 -2.67 -18.89 4.96
N ARG A 294 -3.67 -18.09 4.64
CA ARG A 294 -4.60 -17.47 5.58
C ARG A 294 -6.00 -17.35 5.03
N ASP A 295 -6.97 -17.21 5.90
CA ASP A 295 -8.33 -16.87 5.51
C ASP A 295 -8.43 -15.35 5.32
N PHE A 296 -8.52 -14.92 4.06
CA PHE A 296 -8.78 -13.51 3.73
C PHE A 296 -10.26 -13.20 3.97
N THR A 297 -10.54 -11.97 4.38
CA THR A 297 -11.91 -11.46 4.49
C THR A 297 -12.63 -11.60 3.14
N PRO A 298 -13.72 -12.36 3.06
CA PRO A 298 -14.49 -12.50 1.81
C PRO A 298 -14.91 -11.14 1.26
N LEU A 299 -14.77 -10.93 -0.05
CA LEU A 299 -15.03 -9.65 -0.69
C LEU A 299 -16.41 -9.04 -0.33
N PRO A 300 -17.53 -9.79 -0.30
CA PRO A 300 -18.82 -9.24 0.15
C PRO A 300 -18.79 -8.72 1.60
N ALA A 301 -18.09 -9.40 2.51
CA ALA A 301 -17.97 -8.97 3.90
C ALA A 301 -17.17 -7.68 4.03
N GLY A 302 -16.06 -7.57 3.30
CA GLY A 302 -15.25 -6.35 3.25
C GLY A 302 -16.01 -5.17 2.60
N ILE A 303 -16.78 -5.41 1.54
CA ILE A 303 -17.66 -4.40 0.91
C ILE A 303 -18.69 -3.91 1.93
N HIS A 304 -19.35 -4.83 2.64
CA HIS A 304 -20.34 -4.46 3.67
C HIS A 304 -19.71 -3.61 4.77
N ALA A 305 -18.52 -3.96 5.26
CA ALA A 305 -17.80 -3.17 6.25
C ALA A 305 -17.46 -1.76 5.73
N THR A 306 -17.05 -1.64 4.46
CA THR A 306 -16.77 -0.35 3.81
C THR A 306 -18.03 0.51 3.67
N MET A 307 -19.18 -0.10 3.27
CA MET A 307 -20.47 0.59 3.19
C MET A 307 -20.93 1.09 4.56
N SER A 308 -20.79 0.26 5.59
CA SER A 308 -21.19 0.61 6.97
C SER A 308 -20.35 1.77 7.53
N ASP A 309 -19.05 1.75 7.33
CA ASP A 309 -18.15 2.84 7.75
C ASP A 309 -18.49 4.17 7.06
N LEU A 310 -18.79 4.10 5.76
CA LEU A 310 -19.19 5.28 5.01
C LEU A 310 -20.54 5.83 5.48
N LEU A 311 -21.53 4.98 5.74
CA LEU A 311 -22.83 5.40 6.25
C LEU A 311 -22.69 6.13 7.60
N VAL A 312 -21.88 5.59 8.52
CA VAL A 312 -21.58 6.23 9.80
C VAL A 312 -20.92 7.59 9.58
N ALA A 313 -19.96 7.70 8.67
CA ALA A 313 -19.30 8.97 8.35
C ALA A 313 -20.28 10.02 7.79
N ILE A 314 -21.17 9.63 6.91
CA ILE A 314 -22.23 10.50 6.35
C ILE A 314 -23.19 10.98 7.46
N GLN A 315 -23.67 10.06 8.31
CA GLN A 315 -24.57 10.39 9.41
C GLN A 315 -23.94 11.32 10.46
N ALA A 316 -22.62 11.19 10.66
CA ALA A 316 -21.86 12.09 11.55
C ALA A 316 -21.57 13.46 10.93
N GLY A 317 -22.04 13.75 9.71
CA GLY A 317 -21.77 15.01 8.99
C GLY A 317 -20.32 15.16 8.54
N SER A 318 -19.53 14.09 8.61
CA SER A 318 -18.12 14.08 8.24
C SER A 318 -17.98 13.80 6.75
N THR A 319 -17.94 14.86 5.94
CA THR A 319 -17.66 14.76 4.49
C THR A 319 -16.16 14.60 4.19
N ALA A 320 -15.31 14.85 5.17
CA ALA A 320 -13.86 14.62 5.12
C ALA A 320 -13.39 14.15 6.49
N ARG A 321 -12.78 12.97 6.57
CA ARG A 321 -11.90 12.64 7.69
C ARG A 321 -10.58 13.40 7.49
N PRO A 322 -10.03 14.02 8.56
CA PRO A 322 -8.79 14.80 8.48
C PRO A 322 -7.59 13.96 8.03
#